data_755ff980d6b5ed5bde7e5d4d82f0683d
#
_entry.id   755ff980d6b5ed5bde7e5d4d82f0683d
#
_cell.length_a   1.000
_cell.length_b   1.000
_cell.length_c   1.000
_cell.angle_alpha   90.00
_cell.angle_beta   90.00
_cell.angle_gamma   90.00
#
_symmetry.space_group_name_H-M   'P 1'
#
loop_
_entity.id
_entity.type
_entity.pdbx_description
1 polymer ?
#
loop_
_entity_poly.entity_id
_entity_poly.type
_entity_poly.pdbx_seq_one_letter_code
_entity_poly.pdbx_strand_id
1 'polypeptide(L)'
;MIAMPGAMDRTASPVTDHAMLDCSADELCAMFGIARTFHEGSWGAWPHLRDLLPGHPAFVLRQGPQGLGLDTQRWDINGGETCWPTTQIFSLSLPWWRRLAEVPAQRCLIPMTAARGTLFSRDGRADRSVWFTLDDQPIFTVAGLWRRNAGAHCFATLACAGGEGPWSTLPMIVAPCDRSRWLEGDWTDLTTLQVPSSALPIRIGLCDMPAAPYAMADRNSVWDRPRTAAGS
;
A
#
# COMPACT_ATOMS: atom_id res chain seq x y z
N MET A 1 -2.82 -37.67 -20.91
CA MET A 1 -2.16 -36.44 -21.41
C MET A 1 -3.07 -35.30 -21.03
N ILE A 2 -2.83 -34.71 -19.85
CA ILE A 2 -3.68 -33.64 -19.27
C ILE A 2 -3.05 -32.32 -19.71
N ALA A 3 -3.80 -31.52 -20.47
CA ALA A 3 -3.35 -30.22 -20.92
C ALA A 3 -3.24 -29.26 -19.72
N MET A 4 -2.06 -28.69 -19.56
CA MET A 4 -1.84 -27.58 -18.62
C MET A 4 -2.66 -26.38 -19.07
N PRO A 5 -3.38 -25.69 -18.17
CA PRO A 5 -4.06 -24.45 -18.51
C PRO A 5 -3.04 -23.36 -18.86
N GLY A 6 -3.36 -22.64 -19.93
CA GLY A 6 -2.51 -21.69 -20.62
C GLY A 6 -1.83 -20.66 -19.72
N ALA A 7 -0.67 -20.24 -20.18
CA ALA A 7 0.12 -19.15 -19.62
C ALA A 7 -0.77 -17.90 -19.48
N MET A 8 -0.97 -17.44 -18.28
CA MET A 8 -1.52 -16.12 -17.98
C MET A 8 -0.66 -15.08 -18.70
N ASP A 9 -1.29 -14.36 -19.60
CA ASP A 9 -0.67 -13.25 -20.33
C ASP A 9 -0.09 -12.23 -19.33
N ARG A 10 1.23 -12.17 -19.27
CA ARG A 10 2.00 -11.35 -18.30
C ARG A 10 2.20 -9.91 -18.79
N THR A 11 1.33 -9.44 -19.65
CA THR A 11 1.33 -8.02 -20.08
C THR A 11 0.44 -7.13 -19.22
N ALA A 12 0.10 -7.55 -17.98
CA ALA A 12 -0.50 -6.63 -17.02
C ALA A 12 0.50 -5.49 -16.77
N SER A 13 0.16 -4.31 -17.27
CA SER A 13 0.86 -3.05 -17.00
C SER A 13 1.20 -2.94 -15.52
N PRO A 14 2.38 -2.41 -15.17
CA PRO A 14 2.73 -2.18 -13.78
C PRO A 14 1.69 -1.26 -13.17
N VAL A 15 0.79 -1.84 -12.42
CA VAL A 15 -0.25 -1.14 -11.70
C VAL A 15 0.41 -0.29 -10.63
N THR A 16 0.12 1.00 -10.67
CA THR A 16 0.09 1.98 -9.58
C THR A 16 1.02 1.79 -8.38
N ASP A 17 2.26 1.43 -8.61
CA ASP A 17 3.22 1.21 -7.52
C ASP A 17 3.96 2.49 -7.13
N HIS A 18 3.27 3.62 -7.14
CA HIS A 18 3.85 4.90 -6.74
C HIS A 18 2.79 5.75 -6.05
N ALA A 19 3.14 6.26 -4.88
CA ALA A 19 2.33 7.19 -4.14
C ALA A 19 3.22 8.29 -3.55
N MET A 20 2.62 9.29 -2.96
CA MET A 20 3.33 10.39 -2.32
C MET A 20 2.77 10.64 -0.92
N LEU A 21 3.66 11.03 -0.02
CA LEU A 21 3.30 11.55 1.28
C LEU A 21 4.15 12.79 1.57
N ASP A 22 3.55 13.96 1.46
CA ASP A 22 4.18 15.24 1.74
C ASP A 22 3.78 15.69 3.16
N CYS A 23 4.26 14.96 4.15
CA CYS A 23 3.93 15.15 5.54
C CYS A 23 4.98 14.51 6.43
N SER A 24 5.32 15.17 7.54
CA SER A 24 6.24 14.63 8.55
C SER A 24 5.56 13.62 9.49
N ALA A 25 6.35 12.85 10.21
CA ALA A 25 5.86 11.93 11.24
C ALA A 25 5.09 12.66 12.35
N ASP A 26 5.58 13.84 12.76
CA ASP A 26 4.94 14.62 13.81
C ASP A 26 3.57 15.16 13.39
N GLU A 27 3.45 15.62 12.15
CA GLU A 27 2.16 16.03 11.56
C GLU A 27 1.19 14.86 11.46
N LEU A 28 1.66 13.67 11.06
CA LEU A 28 0.83 12.46 11.07
C LEU A 28 0.37 12.11 12.48
N CYS A 29 1.28 12.13 13.45
CA CYS A 29 0.93 11.85 14.83
C CYS A 29 -0.11 12.84 15.36
N ALA A 30 0.04 14.12 15.08
CA ALA A 30 -0.92 15.14 15.47
C ALA A 30 -2.29 14.94 14.80
N MET A 31 -2.30 14.67 13.48
CA MET A 31 -3.53 14.48 12.70
C MET A 31 -4.34 13.25 13.13
N PHE A 32 -3.66 12.15 13.43
CA PHE A 32 -4.30 10.89 13.80
C PHE A 32 -4.44 10.69 15.32
N GLY A 33 -4.05 11.67 16.14
CA GLY A 33 -4.11 11.58 17.60
C GLY A 33 -3.19 10.49 18.16
N ILE A 34 -2.05 10.26 17.53
CA ILE A 34 -1.13 9.18 17.88
C ILE A 34 -0.17 9.67 18.97
N ALA A 35 -0.24 9.05 20.14
CA ALA A 35 0.67 9.32 21.23
C ALA A 35 2.01 8.56 21.13
N ARG A 36 2.11 7.58 20.27
CA ARG A 36 3.26 6.67 20.18
C ARG A 36 3.60 6.27 18.76
N THR A 37 4.90 6.06 18.57
CA THR A 37 5.48 5.51 17.37
C THR A 37 6.02 4.11 17.68
N PHE A 38 5.79 3.15 16.80
CA PHE A 38 6.37 1.83 16.93
C PHE A 38 7.80 1.85 16.35
N HIS A 39 8.81 1.92 17.20
CA HIS A 39 10.22 1.92 16.78
C HIS A 39 10.82 0.52 16.55
N GLU A 40 9.99 -0.52 16.48
CA GLU A 40 10.48 -1.89 16.29
C GLU A 40 10.99 -2.17 14.86
N GLY A 41 10.75 -1.27 13.93
CA GLY A 41 11.28 -1.35 12.58
C GLY A 41 12.77 -1.00 12.58
N SER A 42 13.60 -1.85 11.97
CA SER A 42 15.06 -1.70 11.81
C SER A 42 15.50 -0.52 10.92
N TRP A 43 14.63 0.42 10.66
CA TRP A 43 14.87 1.60 9.83
C TRP A 43 15.24 2.76 10.72
N GLY A 44 16.51 2.95 10.96
CA GLY A 44 17.10 3.80 12.02
C GLY A 44 16.84 5.31 11.95
N ALA A 45 16.16 5.84 10.95
CA ALA A 45 15.70 7.23 10.89
C ALA A 45 14.35 7.29 10.19
N TRP A 46 13.50 8.23 10.58
CA TRP A 46 12.25 8.48 9.89
C TRP A 46 12.52 8.78 8.41
N PRO A 47 11.84 8.08 7.48
CA PRO A 47 12.01 8.40 6.08
C PRO A 47 11.48 9.83 5.83
N HIS A 48 12.34 10.71 5.34
CA HIS A 48 11.94 11.98 4.72
C HIS A 48 11.46 11.70 3.29
N LEU A 49 10.59 10.73 3.12
CA LEU A 49 10.24 10.22 1.81
C LEU A 49 8.95 10.87 1.36
N ARG A 50 9.11 11.84 0.47
CA ARG A 50 7.97 12.34 -0.30
C ARG A 50 7.42 11.25 -1.22
N ASP A 51 8.29 10.45 -1.83
CA ASP A 51 7.93 9.38 -2.77
C ASP A 51 7.86 8.03 -2.06
N LEU A 52 6.71 7.38 -2.15
CA LEU A 52 6.46 6.02 -1.69
C LEU A 52 6.66 5.09 -2.88
N LEU A 53 7.71 4.28 -2.82
CA LEU A 53 8.11 3.37 -3.90
C LEU A 53 8.12 1.91 -3.44
N PRO A 54 7.83 0.95 -4.34
CA PRO A 54 7.96 -0.47 -4.06
C PRO A 54 9.33 -0.85 -3.49
N GLY A 55 9.33 -1.69 -2.48
CA GLY A 55 10.55 -2.13 -1.82
C GLY A 55 11.17 -1.12 -0.85
N HIS A 56 10.66 0.10 -0.79
CA HIS A 56 11.14 1.15 0.12
C HIS A 56 10.29 1.24 1.39
N PRO A 57 10.84 1.84 2.47
CA PRO A 57 10.09 2.08 3.69
C PRO A 57 9.03 3.16 3.48
N ALA A 58 7.88 3.00 4.14
CA ALA A 58 6.81 3.98 4.19
C ALA A 58 6.19 4.02 5.58
N PHE A 59 5.54 5.14 5.89
CA PHE A 59 4.75 5.24 7.12
C PHE A 59 3.47 4.41 7.03
N VAL A 60 3.17 3.71 8.11
CA VAL A 60 2.01 2.84 8.24
C VAL A 60 1.36 3.07 9.60
N LEU A 61 0.05 3.26 9.59
CA LEU A 61 -0.77 3.34 10.80
C LEU A 61 -1.32 1.94 11.11
N ARG A 62 -1.08 1.42 12.31
CA ARG A 62 -1.60 0.13 12.73
C ARG A 62 -2.04 0.12 14.18
N GLN A 63 -2.97 -0.78 14.51
CA GLN A 63 -3.33 -1.03 15.90
C GLN A 63 -2.22 -1.78 16.63
N GLY A 64 -1.99 -1.36 17.85
CA GLY A 64 -1.13 -2.03 18.80
C GLY A 64 -1.83 -2.17 20.16
N PRO A 65 -1.17 -2.77 21.16
CA PRO A 65 -1.76 -2.99 22.49
C PRO A 65 -2.22 -1.71 23.20
N GLN A 66 -1.72 -0.56 22.75
CA GLN A 66 -1.99 0.75 23.38
C GLN A 66 -2.75 1.70 22.45
N GLY A 67 -3.41 1.17 21.41
CA GLY A 67 -4.15 1.94 20.42
C GLY A 67 -3.43 2.11 19.09
N LEU A 68 -3.90 3.06 18.31
CA LEU A 68 -3.32 3.39 17.01
C LEU A 68 -1.90 3.95 17.16
N GLY A 69 -0.99 3.47 16.34
CA GLY A 69 0.39 3.94 16.33
C GLY A 69 0.95 4.06 14.93
N LEU A 70 2.00 4.87 14.78
CA LEU A 70 2.76 5.06 13.56
C LEU A 70 3.96 4.11 13.54
N ASP A 71 4.11 3.36 12.45
CA ASP A 71 5.22 2.44 12.20
C ASP A 71 5.87 2.76 10.85
N THR A 72 7.06 2.24 10.62
CA THR A 72 7.72 2.29 9.33
C THR A 72 7.90 0.88 8.81
N GLN A 73 7.37 0.60 7.63
CA GLN A 73 7.35 -0.73 7.05
C GLN A 73 7.78 -0.70 5.59
N ARG A 74 8.30 -1.81 5.08
CA ARG A 74 8.68 -1.97 3.68
C ARG A 74 7.44 -2.22 2.82
N TRP A 75 7.31 -1.48 1.73
CA TRP A 75 6.23 -1.69 0.75
C TRP A 75 6.55 -2.86 -0.19
N ASP A 76 6.51 -4.03 0.36
CA ASP A 76 6.66 -5.32 -0.30
C ASP A 76 6.35 -6.41 0.73
N ILE A 77 5.12 -6.91 0.74
CA ILE A 77 4.67 -7.85 1.77
C ILE A 77 5.46 -9.17 1.78
N ASN A 78 6.16 -9.48 0.70
CA ASN A 78 7.04 -10.65 0.61
C ASN A 78 8.47 -10.37 1.12
N GLY A 79 8.78 -9.12 1.48
CA GLY A 79 10.06 -8.77 2.12
C GLY A 79 11.29 -9.01 1.25
N GLY A 80 11.14 -9.03 -0.08
CA GLY A 80 12.23 -9.31 -1.00
C GLY A 80 12.49 -10.79 -1.29
N GLU A 81 11.63 -11.71 -0.81
CA GLU A 81 11.76 -13.16 -1.11
C GLU A 81 11.48 -13.48 -2.58
N THR A 82 10.81 -12.60 -3.30
CA THR A 82 10.50 -12.77 -4.72
C THR A 82 11.27 -11.77 -5.58
N CYS A 83 11.48 -12.11 -6.86
CA CYS A 83 12.16 -11.22 -7.81
C CYS A 83 11.42 -9.88 -8.03
N TRP A 84 10.10 -9.86 -7.77
CA TRP A 84 9.25 -8.69 -7.89
C TRP A 84 8.54 -8.43 -6.57
N PRO A 85 8.53 -7.19 -6.07
CA PRO A 85 7.82 -6.85 -4.84
C PRO A 85 6.31 -7.07 -5.03
N THR A 86 5.67 -7.60 -3.99
CA THR A 86 4.21 -7.70 -3.92
C THR A 86 3.67 -6.50 -3.16
N THR A 87 3.22 -5.50 -3.89
CA THR A 87 2.83 -4.19 -3.38
C THR A 87 1.32 -4.01 -3.28
N GLN A 88 0.53 -4.82 -4.04
CA GLN A 88 -0.91 -4.69 -4.11
C GLN A 88 -1.64 -6.02 -3.95
N ILE A 89 -2.81 -5.95 -3.34
CA ILE A 89 -3.73 -7.06 -3.10
C ILE A 89 -5.07 -6.71 -3.75
N PHE A 90 -5.45 -7.46 -4.79
CA PHE A 90 -6.67 -7.20 -5.57
C PHE A 90 -7.91 -7.91 -5.02
N SER A 91 -7.74 -8.96 -4.24
CA SER A 91 -8.87 -9.72 -3.70
C SER A 91 -8.55 -10.28 -2.33
N LEU A 92 -9.30 -9.85 -1.34
CA LEU A 92 -9.26 -10.40 0.01
C LEU A 92 -9.82 -11.83 0.09
N SER A 93 -10.66 -12.24 -0.87
CA SER A 93 -11.27 -13.58 -0.88
C SER A 93 -10.30 -14.72 -1.19
N LEU A 94 -9.12 -14.42 -1.73
CA LEU A 94 -8.09 -15.44 -1.91
C LEU A 94 -7.63 -15.99 -0.54
N PRO A 95 -7.52 -17.31 -0.36
CA PRO A 95 -7.34 -17.94 0.97
C PRO A 95 -6.17 -17.39 1.77
N TRP A 96 -5.07 -17.03 1.09
CA TRP A 96 -3.89 -16.47 1.72
C TRP A 96 -4.17 -15.06 2.31
N TRP A 97 -4.75 -14.18 1.50
CA TRP A 97 -5.05 -12.80 1.91
C TRP A 97 -6.18 -12.76 2.92
N ARG A 98 -7.18 -13.65 2.79
CA ARG A 98 -8.25 -13.78 3.75
C ARG A 98 -7.74 -14.10 5.15
N ARG A 99 -6.86 -15.11 5.28
CA ARG A 99 -6.28 -15.47 6.58
C ARG A 99 -5.54 -14.31 7.23
N LEU A 100 -4.82 -13.52 6.44
CA LEU A 100 -4.11 -12.35 6.92
C LEU A 100 -5.10 -11.24 7.34
N ALA A 101 -6.11 -10.99 6.52
CA ALA A 101 -7.11 -9.95 6.76
C ALA A 101 -8.05 -10.27 7.95
N GLU A 102 -8.33 -11.54 8.22
CA GLU A 102 -9.15 -11.96 9.37
C GLU A 102 -8.45 -11.66 10.71
N VAL A 103 -7.16 -11.39 10.73
CA VAL A 103 -6.41 -10.99 11.94
C VAL A 103 -6.33 -9.47 12.02
N PRO A 104 -7.10 -8.79 12.91
CA PRO A 104 -7.10 -7.31 13.01
C PRO A 104 -5.70 -6.71 13.19
N ALA A 105 -4.84 -7.36 13.98
CA ALA A 105 -3.48 -6.91 14.21
C ALA A 105 -2.59 -6.89 12.95
N GLN A 106 -3.02 -7.51 11.84
CA GLN A 106 -2.31 -7.52 10.56
C GLN A 106 -2.91 -6.55 9.53
N ARG A 107 -3.86 -5.74 9.92
CA ARG A 107 -4.43 -4.67 9.11
C ARG A 107 -3.72 -3.37 9.42
N CYS A 108 -3.63 -2.53 8.41
CA CYS A 108 -3.00 -1.23 8.54
C CYS A 108 -3.63 -0.22 7.58
N LEU A 109 -3.30 1.04 7.80
CA LEU A 109 -3.66 2.14 6.92
C LEU A 109 -2.37 2.84 6.47
N ILE A 110 -2.28 3.15 5.20
CA ILE A 110 -1.14 3.84 4.60
C ILE A 110 -1.56 5.28 4.30
N PRO A 111 -1.01 6.28 4.99
CA PRO A 111 -1.30 7.69 4.71
C PRO A 111 -0.64 8.12 3.40
N MET A 112 -1.37 8.87 2.58
CA MET A 112 -0.91 9.37 1.28
C MET A 112 -1.46 10.78 1.03
N THR A 113 -0.69 11.62 0.34
CA THR A 113 -1.17 12.92 -0.18
C THR A 113 -1.57 12.83 -1.65
N ALA A 114 -0.96 11.90 -2.39
CA ALA A 114 -1.34 11.55 -3.76
C ALA A 114 -1.04 10.08 -4.04
N ALA A 115 -1.80 9.48 -4.95
CA ALA A 115 -1.56 8.12 -5.40
C ALA A 115 -1.83 7.99 -6.90
N ARG A 116 -1.38 6.89 -7.48
CA ARG A 116 -1.70 6.55 -8.87
C ARG A 116 -2.93 5.64 -8.92
N GLY A 117 -3.79 5.87 -9.88
CA GLY A 117 -4.89 5.00 -10.26
C GLY A 117 -4.82 4.68 -11.75
N THR A 118 -5.57 3.71 -12.20
CA THR A 118 -5.62 3.30 -13.60
C THR A 118 -7.00 3.59 -14.17
N LEU A 119 -7.06 4.35 -15.26
CA LEU A 119 -8.29 4.67 -15.99
C LEU A 119 -8.51 3.66 -17.12
N PHE A 120 -9.78 3.31 -17.38
CA PHE A 120 -10.14 2.56 -18.56
C PHE A 120 -9.79 3.33 -19.84
N SER A 121 -9.25 2.63 -20.80
CA SER A 121 -9.06 3.17 -22.13
C SER A 121 -10.39 3.11 -22.90
N ARG A 122 -10.85 4.26 -23.40
CA ARG A 122 -12.08 4.36 -24.21
C ARG A 122 -11.91 3.81 -25.62
N ASP A 123 -10.68 3.66 -26.09
CA ASP A 123 -10.34 3.25 -27.46
C ASP A 123 -9.83 1.82 -27.55
N GLY A 124 -9.97 1.01 -26.49
CA GLY A 124 -9.52 -0.37 -26.42
C GLY A 124 -7.99 -0.53 -26.35
N ARG A 125 -7.26 0.58 -26.16
CA ARG A 125 -5.81 0.56 -25.91
C ARG A 125 -5.54 0.25 -24.44
N ALA A 126 -4.25 0.16 -24.08
CA ALA A 126 -3.84 -0.09 -22.71
C ALA A 126 -4.39 0.97 -21.75
N ASP A 127 -4.86 0.54 -20.59
CA ASP A 127 -5.31 1.41 -19.50
C ASP A 127 -4.23 2.43 -19.13
N ARG A 128 -4.65 3.65 -18.80
CA ARG A 128 -3.74 4.75 -18.51
C ARG A 128 -3.61 4.98 -17.01
N SER A 129 -2.40 4.93 -16.51
CA SER A 129 -2.10 5.31 -15.13
C SER A 129 -2.04 6.83 -14.98
N VAL A 130 -2.72 7.35 -13.96
CA VAL A 130 -2.80 8.79 -13.66
C VAL A 130 -2.63 9.04 -12.17
N TRP A 131 -2.12 10.22 -11.83
CA TRP A 131 -2.08 10.69 -10.45
C TRP A 131 -3.45 11.21 -10.02
N PHE A 132 -3.79 11.01 -8.75
CA PHE A 132 -4.96 11.61 -8.15
C PHE A 132 -4.71 12.04 -6.71
N THR A 133 -5.52 12.98 -6.25
CA THR A 133 -5.64 13.46 -4.88
C THR A 133 -7.12 13.47 -4.49
N LEU A 134 -7.43 13.70 -3.22
CA LEU A 134 -8.80 13.97 -2.76
C LEU A 134 -8.96 15.46 -2.45
N ASP A 135 -10.09 16.03 -2.89
CA ASP A 135 -10.34 17.48 -2.74
C ASP A 135 -10.55 17.92 -1.29
N ASP A 136 -11.17 17.06 -0.48
CA ASP A 136 -11.55 17.33 0.90
C ASP A 136 -10.58 16.71 1.93
N GLN A 137 -9.62 15.94 1.48
CA GLN A 137 -8.66 15.23 2.33
C GLN A 137 -7.24 15.40 1.80
N PRO A 138 -6.48 16.41 2.26
CA PRO A 138 -5.09 16.59 1.83
C PRO A 138 -4.20 15.39 2.17
N ILE A 139 -4.54 14.65 3.24
CA ILE A 139 -3.98 13.34 3.55
C ILE A 139 -5.12 12.35 3.69
N PHE A 140 -5.17 11.37 2.81
CA PHE A 140 -6.09 10.24 2.86
C PHE A 140 -5.38 8.95 3.25
N THR A 141 -6.17 7.93 3.61
CA THR A 141 -5.62 6.63 4.01
C THR A 141 -6.06 5.55 3.04
N VAL A 142 -5.12 4.67 2.71
CA VAL A 142 -5.35 3.47 1.90
C VAL A 142 -5.27 2.24 2.81
N ALA A 143 -6.18 1.29 2.60
CA ALA A 143 -6.16 0.01 3.31
C ALA A 143 -4.93 -0.82 2.93
N GLY A 144 -4.36 -1.51 3.90
CA GLY A 144 -3.26 -2.43 3.68
C GLY A 144 -3.27 -3.60 4.65
N LEU A 145 -2.56 -4.65 4.25
CA LEU A 145 -2.21 -5.76 5.13
C LEU A 145 -0.70 -5.76 5.35
N TRP A 146 -0.30 -6.13 6.55
CA TRP A 146 1.12 -6.22 6.88
C TRP A 146 1.44 -7.54 7.58
N ARG A 147 2.70 -7.94 7.48
CA ARG A 147 3.24 -9.07 8.22
C ARG A 147 4.71 -8.84 8.57
N ARG A 148 5.20 -9.62 9.52
CA ARG A 148 6.65 -9.73 9.74
C ARG A 148 7.23 -10.78 8.80
N ASN A 149 8.25 -10.40 8.04
CA ASN A 149 8.97 -11.31 7.16
C ASN A 149 10.48 -11.09 7.26
N ALA A 150 11.25 -12.16 7.43
CA ALA A 150 12.71 -12.12 7.60
C ALA A 150 13.22 -11.06 8.61
N GLY A 151 12.44 -10.83 9.67
CA GLY A 151 12.78 -9.83 10.70
C GLY A 151 12.34 -8.40 10.40
N ALA A 152 11.85 -8.10 9.19
CA ALA A 152 11.32 -6.80 8.81
C ALA A 152 9.78 -6.78 8.84
N HIS A 153 9.20 -5.61 9.11
CA HIS A 153 7.78 -5.37 8.89
C HIS A 153 7.55 -4.99 7.43
N CYS A 154 6.62 -5.68 6.79
CA CYS A 154 6.36 -5.55 5.37
C CYS A 154 4.86 -5.44 5.12
N PHE A 155 4.46 -4.60 4.16
CA PHE A 155 3.05 -4.39 3.84
C PHE A 155 2.78 -4.40 2.34
N ALA A 156 1.51 -4.57 1.99
CA ALA A 156 0.96 -4.29 0.68
C ALA A 156 -0.36 -3.52 0.83
N THR A 157 -0.65 -2.64 -0.13
CA THR A 157 -1.92 -1.92 -0.21
C THR A 157 -3.02 -2.79 -0.80
N LEU A 158 -4.26 -2.54 -0.44
CA LEU A 158 -5.40 -3.12 -1.16
C LEU A 158 -5.77 -2.24 -2.35
N ALA A 159 -6.22 -2.90 -3.41
CA ALA A 159 -6.81 -2.27 -4.56
C ALA A 159 -8.26 -2.70 -4.74
N CYS A 160 -9.08 -1.81 -5.31
CA CYS A 160 -10.43 -2.09 -5.74
C CYS A 160 -10.46 -2.10 -7.26
N ALA A 161 -11.21 -3.03 -7.86
CA ALA A 161 -11.61 -2.89 -9.25
C ALA A 161 -12.45 -1.61 -9.38
N GLY A 162 -12.26 -0.85 -10.44
CA GLY A 162 -13.06 0.35 -10.68
C GLY A 162 -14.55 -0.04 -10.82
N GLY A 163 -15.42 0.73 -10.14
CA GLY A 163 -16.85 0.54 -10.22
C GLY A 163 -17.44 1.12 -11.53
N GLU A 164 -18.59 1.79 -11.45
CA GLU A 164 -19.26 2.42 -12.61
C GLU A 164 -18.52 3.66 -13.16
N GLY A 165 -17.39 4.06 -12.57
CA GLY A 165 -16.62 5.23 -12.98
C GLY A 165 -15.60 4.96 -14.07
N PRO A 166 -14.74 5.95 -14.38
CA PRO A 166 -13.70 5.84 -15.39
C PRO A 166 -12.49 4.99 -14.94
N TRP A 167 -12.50 4.52 -13.70
CA TRP A 167 -11.39 3.81 -13.11
C TRP A 167 -11.42 2.32 -13.41
N SER A 168 -10.33 1.78 -13.89
CA SER A 168 -10.09 0.33 -13.98
C SER A 168 -9.64 -0.22 -12.63
N THR A 169 -8.75 0.52 -11.97
CA THR A 169 -8.21 0.13 -10.65
C THR A 169 -7.90 1.38 -9.83
N LEU A 170 -8.24 1.33 -8.55
CA LEU A 170 -7.89 2.33 -7.55
C LEU A 170 -7.36 1.65 -6.29
N PRO A 171 -6.43 2.28 -5.54
CA PRO A 171 -6.20 1.89 -4.16
C PRO A 171 -7.50 1.93 -3.36
N MET A 172 -7.67 1.00 -2.44
CA MET A 172 -8.81 0.99 -1.53
C MET A 172 -8.69 2.14 -0.52
N ILE A 173 -9.32 3.26 -0.82
CA ILE A 173 -9.33 4.44 0.04
C ILE A 173 -10.29 4.19 1.20
N VAL A 174 -9.82 4.42 2.42
CA VAL A 174 -10.61 4.26 3.64
C VAL A 174 -11.00 5.64 4.16
N ALA A 175 -12.29 5.94 4.12
CA ALA A 175 -12.83 7.19 4.66
C ALA A 175 -12.56 7.31 6.19
N PRO A 176 -12.44 8.53 6.74
CA PRO A 176 -12.19 8.72 8.17
C PRO A 176 -13.16 7.96 9.08
N CYS A 177 -14.45 7.92 8.74
CA CYS A 177 -15.49 7.19 9.49
C CYS A 177 -15.36 5.67 9.42
N ASP A 178 -14.67 5.12 8.41
CA ASP A 178 -14.53 3.69 8.19
C ASP A 178 -13.19 3.12 8.69
N ARG A 179 -12.29 3.96 9.22
CA ARG A 179 -10.97 3.52 9.68
C ARG A 179 -11.04 2.45 10.77
N SER A 180 -11.91 2.65 11.77
CA SER A 180 -12.10 1.66 12.83
C SER A 180 -12.71 0.36 12.28
N ARG A 181 -13.67 0.45 11.35
CA ARG A 181 -14.25 -0.72 10.68
C ARG A 181 -13.18 -1.50 9.91
N TRP A 182 -12.28 -0.81 9.22
CA TRP A 182 -11.16 -1.48 8.55
C TRP A 182 -10.20 -2.14 9.52
N LEU A 183 -9.79 -1.44 10.58
CA LEU A 183 -8.77 -1.93 11.51
C LEU A 183 -9.28 -3.00 12.46
N GLU A 184 -10.56 -2.95 12.87
CA GLU A 184 -11.12 -3.75 13.98
C GLU A 184 -12.37 -4.55 13.58
N GLY A 185 -13.04 -4.20 12.49
CA GLY A 185 -14.28 -4.80 12.03
C GLY A 185 -14.15 -6.29 11.68
N ASP A 186 -15.26 -6.96 11.48
CA ASP A 186 -15.32 -8.36 11.08
C ASP A 186 -15.12 -8.56 9.56
N TRP A 187 -15.22 -9.80 9.09
CA TRP A 187 -15.07 -10.12 7.67
C TRP A 187 -16.11 -9.43 6.79
N THR A 188 -17.32 -9.26 7.26
CA THR A 188 -18.39 -8.59 6.53
C THR A 188 -18.07 -7.13 6.30
N ASP A 189 -17.53 -6.46 7.33
CA ASP A 189 -17.05 -5.09 7.22
C ASP A 189 -15.96 -4.96 6.14
N LEU A 190 -14.97 -5.84 6.17
CA LEU A 190 -13.86 -5.81 5.21
C LEU A 190 -14.33 -5.95 3.75
N THR A 191 -15.22 -6.89 3.50
CA THR A 191 -15.72 -7.15 2.15
C THR A 191 -16.62 -6.02 1.63
N THR A 192 -17.38 -5.38 2.51
CA THR A 192 -18.17 -4.19 2.15
C THR A 192 -17.30 -2.97 1.87
N LEU A 193 -16.16 -2.82 2.53
CA LEU A 193 -15.24 -1.72 2.31
C LEU A 193 -14.39 -1.89 1.03
N GLN A 194 -14.20 -3.11 0.54
CA GLN A 194 -13.45 -3.37 -0.71
C GLN A 194 -14.28 -3.05 -1.97
N VAL A 195 -15.19 -2.13 -1.89
CA VAL A 195 -15.97 -1.63 -3.03
C VAL A 195 -15.54 -0.19 -3.34
N PRO A 196 -15.30 0.17 -4.61
CA PRO A 196 -14.97 1.53 -4.95
C PRO A 196 -16.09 2.46 -4.50
N SER A 197 -15.75 3.47 -3.70
CA SER A 197 -16.73 4.50 -3.36
C SER A 197 -16.88 5.45 -4.55
N SER A 198 -18.06 5.41 -5.19
CA SER A 198 -18.43 6.38 -6.23
C SER A 198 -18.56 7.81 -5.72
N ALA A 199 -18.59 7.98 -4.41
CA ALA A 199 -18.76 9.29 -3.74
C ALA A 199 -17.44 9.98 -3.37
N LEU A 200 -16.28 9.38 -3.66
CA LEU A 200 -15.01 10.01 -3.33
C LEU A 200 -14.75 11.22 -4.25
N PRO A 201 -14.46 12.40 -3.69
CA PRO A 201 -14.15 13.60 -4.47
C PRO A 201 -12.72 13.52 -5.03
N ILE A 202 -12.52 12.64 -6.01
CA ILE A 202 -11.22 12.39 -6.63
C ILE A 202 -10.92 13.48 -7.64
N ARG A 203 -9.80 14.19 -7.44
CA ARG A 203 -9.23 15.09 -8.42
C ARG A 203 -8.11 14.39 -9.17
N ILE A 204 -8.28 14.24 -10.47
CA ILE A 204 -7.21 13.73 -11.34
C ILE A 204 -6.24 14.87 -11.60
N GLY A 205 -5.00 14.71 -11.15
CA GLY A 205 -3.91 15.62 -11.45
C GLY A 205 -3.27 15.22 -12.78
N LEU A 206 -3.19 16.19 -13.71
CA LEU A 206 -2.25 16.12 -14.83
C LEU A 206 -0.89 16.60 -14.31
N CYS A 207 -0.36 16.00 -13.29
CA CYS A 207 1.02 16.26 -12.92
C CYS A 207 1.92 15.52 -13.90
N ASP A 208 2.65 16.27 -14.71
CA ASP A 208 3.93 15.86 -15.31
C ASP A 208 4.96 15.66 -14.18
N MET A 209 4.63 14.82 -13.23
CA MET A 209 5.63 14.31 -12.28
C MET A 209 6.54 13.39 -13.10
N PRO A 210 7.85 13.59 -13.04
CA PRO A 210 8.76 12.74 -13.78
C PRO A 210 8.43 11.30 -13.41
N ALA A 211 8.24 10.45 -14.44
CA ALA A 211 8.27 9.03 -14.25
C ALA A 211 9.59 8.74 -13.55
N ALA A 212 9.55 8.47 -12.24
CA ALA A 212 10.75 8.04 -11.56
C ALA A 212 11.29 6.86 -12.37
N PRO A 213 12.52 6.93 -12.88
CA PRO A 213 13.08 5.79 -13.58
C PRO A 213 13.00 4.66 -12.57
N TYR A 214 12.35 3.58 -12.94
CA TYR A 214 12.39 2.33 -12.21
C TYR A 214 13.81 1.79 -12.37
N ALA A 215 14.75 2.45 -11.71
CA ALA A 215 16.06 1.89 -11.50
C ALA A 215 15.81 0.70 -10.60
N MET A 216 15.91 -0.50 -11.15
CA MET A 216 16.03 -1.71 -10.36
C MET A 216 17.01 -1.37 -9.24
N ALA A 217 16.50 -1.37 -8.00
CA ALA A 217 17.32 -1.08 -6.84
C ALA A 217 18.56 -1.95 -6.98
N ASP A 218 19.70 -1.28 -7.05
CA ASP A 218 20.99 -1.95 -7.20
C ASP A 218 21.04 -3.00 -6.08
N ARG A 219 21.24 -4.29 -6.45
CA ARG A 219 21.28 -5.41 -5.49
C ARG A 219 22.34 -5.23 -4.41
N ASN A 220 23.16 -4.19 -4.53
CA ASN A 220 24.18 -3.77 -3.58
C ASN A 220 23.73 -2.61 -2.68
N SER A 221 22.44 -2.30 -2.62
CA SER A 221 21.97 -1.31 -1.65
C SER A 221 22.33 -1.77 -0.23
N VAL A 222 22.65 -0.83 0.63
CA VAL A 222 23.04 -1.06 2.03
C VAL A 222 22.03 -1.94 2.80
N TRP A 223 20.84 -2.11 2.25
CA TRP A 223 19.71 -2.85 2.80
C TRP A 223 19.78 -4.36 2.58
N ASP A 224 20.60 -4.85 1.62
CA ASP A 224 20.72 -6.28 1.27
C ASP A 224 21.87 -6.99 1.97
N ARG A 225 22.62 -6.32 2.85
CA ARG A 225 23.69 -6.97 3.58
C ARG A 225 23.14 -7.75 4.78
N PRO A 226 23.20 -9.08 4.77
CA PRO A 226 22.95 -9.85 5.97
C PRO A 226 23.96 -9.40 7.03
N ARG A 227 23.49 -9.07 8.23
CA ARG A 227 24.37 -8.87 9.37
C ARG A 227 25.18 -10.14 9.57
N THR A 228 26.42 -10.15 9.14
CA THR A 228 27.37 -11.15 9.59
C THR A 228 27.40 -11.09 11.12
N ALA A 229 27.00 -12.18 11.75
CA ALA A 229 27.16 -12.36 13.17
C ALA A 229 28.64 -12.12 13.50
N ALA A 230 28.91 -11.08 14.30
CA ALA A 230 30.20 -10.90 14.93
C ALA A 230 30.36 -12.07 15.88
N GLY A 231 31.21 -13.02 15.48
CA GLY A 231 31.61 -14.14 16.28
C GLY A 231 32.59 -13.70 17.36
N SER A 232 32.61 -14.48 18.40
CA SER A 232 33.53 -14.64 19.53
C SER A 232 33.58 -13.49 20.52
#